data_3fda688e72fe2a731e7471ea28bc0b65
#
_entry.id   3fda688e72fe2a731e7471ea28bc0b65
#
_cell.length_a   1.000
_cell.length_b   1.000
_cell.length_c   1.000
_cell.angle_alpha   90.00
_cell.angle_beta   90.00
_cell.angle_gamma   90.00
#
_symmetry.space_group_name_H-M   'P 1'
#
loop_
_entity.id
_entity.type
_entity.pdbx_description
1 polymer ?
#
loop_
_entity_poly.entity_id
_entity_poly.type
_entity_poly.pdbx_seq_one_letter_code
_entity_poly.pdbx_strand_id
1 'polypeptide(L)'
;MSSPALSLSAERVEQLPWSYQGHAVHSLSRCPDQPVGPALLLVHGFGASTDHWRFNIPVLAERHEVHALDLLGFGRSVKPAGLPYGGALWRDQLVAYVQERIGRPTVLVGNSLGGYSALAAGAALGPLAAGVALLNAAGPFSGEGKEPQGWGAIARRTIGSALLKSPVLQRLLFENLRRPATIRRTLNQVYIDKTNVDGALVEAIRIPSLDPGAFGVFRTVFDIPSGQPLDELFAALEAPLLLLWGIRDPWINAAGRRAQFQRHAPNATEVVLEAGHCPHDEVPELVNRALLDWMAGL
;
A
#
# COMPACT_ATOMS: atom_id res chain seq x y z
N MET A 1 -18.58 31.97 16.13
CA MET A 1 -19.45 30.91 15.60
C MET A 1 -18.59 29.67 15.49
N SER A 2 -18.75 28.74 16.43
CA SER A 2 -17.94 27.53 16.56
C SER A 2 -18.37 26.54 15.51
N SER A 3 -17.43 26.10 14.67
CA SER A 3 -17.61 24.98 13.75
C SER A 3 -17.94 23.72 14.56
N PRO A 4 -18.93 22.91 14.19
CA PRO A 4 -19.18 21.65 14.87
C PRO A 4 -18.03 20.70 14.54
N ALA A 5 -17.29 20.30 15.57
CA ALA A 5 -16.45 19.13 15.52
C ALA A 5 -17.35 17.94 15.14
N LEU A 6 -17.07 17.30 14.01
CA LEU A 6 -17.66 16.03 13.64
C LEU A 6 -17.31 15.03 14.76
N SER A 7 -18.27 14.82 15.66
CA SER A 7 -18.24 13.70 16.57
C SER A 7 -18.42 12.45 15.71
N LEU A 8 -17.32 11.84 15.29
CA LEU A 8 -17.30 10.47 14.82
C LEU A 8 -17.83 9.63 15.99
N SER A 9 -19.05 9.10 15.86
CA SER A 9 -19.59 8.11 16.75
C SER A 9 -18.53 7.03 16.92
N ALA A 10 -18.19 6.75 18.17
CA ALA A 10 -17.13 5.82 18.57
C ALA A 10 -17.57 4.38 18.30
N GLU A 11 -17.85 4.03 17.06
CA GLU A 11 -17.90 2.65 16.60
C GLU A 11 -16.45 2.16 16.51
N ARG A 12 -16.16 1.16 17.34
CA ARG A 12 -14.82 0.77 17.74
C ARG A 12 -13.94 0.39 16.57
N VAL A 13 -12.95 1.21 16.27
CA VAL A 13 -11.74 0.74 15.60
C VAL A 13 -10.98 -0.11 16.62
N GLU A 14 -11.00 -1.42 16.46
CA GLU A 14 -10.25 -2.31 17.35
C GLU A 14 -8.80 -2.40 16.86
N GLN A 15 -7.86 -2.10 17.76
CA GLN A 15 -6.45 -2.45 17.58
C GLN A 15 -6.30 -3.91 18.02
N LEU A 16 -6.04 -4.79 17.07
CA LEU A 16 -5.89 -6.21 17.35
C LEU A 16 -4.42 -6.57 17.52
N PRO A 17 -3.98 -6.99 18.74
CA PRO A 17 -2.63 -7.50 18.92
C PRO A 17 -2.43 -8.73 18.03
N TRP A 18 -1.46 -8.65 17.13
CA TRP A 18 -1.05 -9.78 16.30
C TRP A 18 0.46 -9.74 16.09
N SER A 19 1.04 -10.90 15.89
CA SER A 19 2.46 -11.00 15.57
C SER A 19 2.67 -11.96 14.41
N TYR A 20 3.57 -11.61 13.51
CA TYR A 20 4.01 -12.47 12.43
C TYR A 20 5.45 -12.90 12.68
N GLN A 21 5.70 -14.21 12.74
CA GLN A 21 7.01 -14.79 13.08
C GLN A 21 7.62 -14.23 14.37
N GLY A 22 6.80 -13.98 15.39
CA GLY A 22 7.22 -13.41 16.66
C GLY A 22 7.44 -11.88 16.65
N HIS A 23 7.21 -11.21 15.55
CA HIS A 23 7.32 -9.76 15.39
C HIS A 23 5.95 -9.08 15.50
N ALA A 24 5.83 -8.11 16.41
CA ALA A 24 4.59 -7.38 16.60
C ALA A 24 4.20 -6.59 15.33
N VAL A 25 2.95 -6.76 14.91
CA VAL A 25 2.36 -6.08 13.75
C VAL A 25 1.21 -5.20 14.23
N HIS A 26 1.23 -3.95 13.80
CA HIS A 26 0.10 -3.06 14.01
C HIS A 26 -0.98 -3.35 12.97
N SER A 27 -2.21 -3.56 13.45
CA SER A 27 -3.38 -3.74 12.59
C SER A 27 -4.61 -3.11 13.23
N LEU A 28 -5.53 -2.71 12.37
CA LEU A 28 -6.83 -2.15 12.71
C LEU A 28 -7.91 -3.03 12.11
N SER A 29 -9.02 -3.17 12.81
CA SER A 29 -10.25 -3.72 12.21
C SER A 29 -11.46 -2.88 12.58
N ARG A 30 -12.40 -2.84 11.67
CA ARG A 30 -13.72 -2.27 11.88
C ARG A 30 -14.75 -3.16 11.18
N CYS A 31 -15.72 -3.62 11.94
CA CYS A 31 -16.76 -4.51 11.46
C CYS A 31 -18.13 -3.94 11.83
N PRO A 32 -19.07 -3.77 10.90
CA PRO A 32 -20.44 -3.42 11.24
C PRO A 32 -21.16 -4.62 11.89
N ASP A 33 -22.28 -4.39 12.55
CA ASP A 33 -23.07 -5.46 13.21
C ASP A 33 -23.51 -6.56 12.23
N GLN A 34 -23.73 -6.20 10.97
CA GLN A 34 -24.15 -7.13 9.92
C GLN A 34 -23.31 -6.89 8.65
N PRO A 35 -22.08 -7.42 8.60
CA PRO A 35 -21.22 -7.24 7.43
C PRO A 35 -21.77 -7.98 6.22
N VAL A 36 -21.68 -7.37 5.04
CA VAL A 36 -22.10 -7.97 3.77
C VAL A 36 -20.88 -8.36 2.91
N GLY A 37 -21.01 -9.47 2.18
CA GLY A 37 -20.00 -9.93 1.22
C GLY A 37 -18.65 -10.31 1.88
N PRO A 38 -17.56 -10.27 1.11
CA PRO A 38 -16.21 -10.58 1.61
C PRO A 38 -15.69 -9.50 2.55
N ALA A 39 -14.73 -9.87 3.40
CA ALA A 39 -13.93 -8.90 4.17
C ALA A 39 -12.99 -8.10 3.25
N LEU A 40 -12.50 -6.96 3.71
CA LEU A 40 -11.44 -6.21 3.03
C LEU A 40 -10.15 -6.21 3.85
N LEU A 41 -9.01 -6.30 3.17
CA LEU A 41 -7.70 -6.06 3.74
C LEU A 41 -7.01 -4.93 2.97
N LEU A 42 -6.82 -3.77 3.62
CA LEU A 42 -6.21 -2.58 3.03
C LEU A 42 -4.70 -2.57 3.31
N VAL A 43 -3.90 -2.43 2.26
CA VAL A 43 -2.43 -2.53 2.31
C VAL A 43 -1.80 -1.26 1.77
N HIS A 44 -1.07 -0.56 2.63
CA HIS A 44 -0.43 0.73 2.33
C HIS A 44 0.82 0.59 1.44
N GLY A 45 1.23 1.70 0.82
CA GLY A 45 2.45 1.81 0.03
C GLY A 45 3.73 1.97 0.87
N PHE A 46 4.87 2.10 0.18
CA PHE A 46 6.18 2.31 0.81
C PHE A 46 6.20 3.59 1.66
N GLY A 47 6.69 3.48 2.89
CA GLY A 47 6.84 4.61 3.83
C GLY A 47 5.53 5.14 4.42
N ALA A 48 4.39 4.56 4.04
CA ALA A 48 3.08 4.87 4.61
C ALA A 48 2.72 3.94 5.77
N SER A 49 1.46 3.98 6.20
CA SER A 49 0.88 3.17 7.26
C SER A 49 -0.63 3.00 7.03
N THR A 50 -1.31 2.31 7.94
CA THR A 50 -2.77 2.23 7.98
C THR A 50 -3.46 3.60 8.00
N ASP A 51 -2.79 4.65 8.50
CA ASP A 51 -3.32 6.02 8.50
C ASP A 51 -3.57 6.57 7.08
N HIS A 52 -2.93 5.99 6.07
CA HIS A 52 -3.15 6.39 4.67
C HIS A 52 -4.53 5.97 4.13
N TRP A 53 -5.24 5.09 4.85
CA TRP A 53 -6.60 4.65 4.55
C TRP A 53 -7.67 5.39 5.36
N ARG A 54 -7.32 6.53 5.97
CA ARG A 54 -8.15 7.33 6.89
C ARG A 54 -9.52 7.73 6.34
N PHE A 55 -9.65 7.91 5.04
CA PHE A 55 -10.91 8.27 4.37
C PHE A 55 -11.64 7.06 3.77
N ASN A 56 -11.02 5.89 3.74
CA ASN A 56 -11.59 4.68 3.16
C ASN A 56 -12.18 3.78 4.23
N ILE A 57 -11.44 3.54 5.33
CA ILE A 57 -11.88 2.66 6.43
C ILE A 57 -13.28 3.03 6.94
N PRO A 58 -13.58 4.31 7.28
CA PRO A 58 -14.89 4.66 7.80
C PRO A 58 -16.05 4.32 6.84
N VAL A 59 -15.87 4.63 5.55
CA VAL A 59 -16.90 4.45 4.52
C VAL A 59 -17.10 2.97 4.18
N LEU A 60 -16.01 2.24 3.97
CA LEU A 60 -16.08 0.81 3.62
C LEU A 60 -16.63 -0.02 4.78
N ALA A 61 -16.31 0.37 6.01
CA ALA A 61 -16.77 -0.31 7.22
C ALA A 61 -18.25 -0.04 7.59
N GLU A 62 -18.96 0.79 6.85
CA GLU A 62 -20.41 0.91 6.98
C GLU A 62 -21.14 -0.38 6.56
N ARG A 63 -20.52 -1.16 5.66
CA ARG A 63 -21.14 -2.35 5.05
C ARG A 63 -20.29 -3.62 5.15
N HIS A 64 -18.98 -3.49 5.18
CA HIS A 64 -18.05 -4.61 5.12
C HIS A 64 -17.18 -4.69 6.37
N GLU A 65 -16.73 -5.89 6.69
CA GLU A 65 -15.63 -6.08 7.64
C GLU A 65 -14.33 -5.58 6.99
N VAL A 66 -13.72 -4.55 7.58
CA VAL A 66 -12.51 -3.90 7.04
C VAL A 66 -11.34 -4.10 7.99
N HIS A 67 -10.25 -4.59 7.46
CA HIS A 67 -8.96 -4.69 8.11
C HIS A 67 -7.95 -3.80 7.38
N ALA A 68 -6.99 -3.26 8.14
CA ALA A 68 -5.80 -2.63 7.61
C ALA A 68 -4.62 -3.02 8.50
N LEU A 69 -3.45 -3.24 7.91
CA LEU A 69 -2.26 -3.54 8.68
C LEU A 69 -1.05 -2.75 8.19
N ASP A 70 -0.13 -2.50 9.11
CA ASP A 70 1.18 -1.95 8.77
C ASP A 70 2.12 -3.12 8.39
N LEU A 71 2.65 -3.10 7.19
CA LEU A 71 3.65 -4.07 6.74
C LEU A 71 4.87 -4.02 7.68
N LEU A 72 5.46 -5.18 7.99
CA LEU A 72 6.69 -5.22 8.79
C LEU A 72 7.75 -4.28 8.19
N GLY A 73 8.34 -3.47 9.03
CA GLY A 73 9.27 -2.42 8.63
C GLY A 73 8.64 -1.04 8.42
N PHE A 74 7.32 -0.93 8.41
CA PHE A 74 6.60 0.33 8.19
C PHE A 74 5.61 0.65 9.32
N GLY A 75 5.10 1.87 9.30
CA GLY A 75 4.09 2.33 10.23
C GLY A 75 4.47 2.07 11.69
N ARG A 76 3.52 1.58 12.47
CA ARG A 76 3.67 1.19 13.89
C ARG A 76 4.11 -0.26 14.08
N SER A 77 4.21 -1.04 12.98
CA SER A 77 4.81 -2.37 13.03
C SER A 77 6.29 -2.29 13.34
N VAL A 78 6.81 -3.30 14.05
CA VAL A 78 8.23 -3.33 14.41
C VAL A 78 9.13 -3.41 13.18
N LYS A 79 10.37 -2.95 13.35
CA LYS A 79 11.37 -2.82 12.29
C LYS A 79 12.65 -3.59 12.65
N PRO A 80 12.55 -4.94 12.84
CA PRO A 80 13.69 -5.74 13.27
C PRO A 80 14.82 -5.72 12.24
N ALA A 81 16.05 -5.67 12.73
CA ALA A 81 17.22 -5.81 11.87
C ALA A 81 17.34 -7.26 11.35
N GLY A 82 17.88 -7.40 10.14
CA GLY A 82 18.21 -8.72 9.58
C GLY A 82 17.04 -9.44 8.92
N LEU A 83 15.84 -8.89 8.91
CA LEU A 83 14.76 -9.44 8.09
C LEU A 83 15.01 -9.19 6.60
N PRO A 84 14.66 -10.17 5.74
CA PRO A 84 14.75 -10.02 4.28
C PRO A 84 13.56 -9.20 3.77
N TYR A 85 13.52 -7.91 4.12
CA TYR A 85 12.45 -7.01 3.67
C TYR A 85 12.30 -7.06 2.16
N GLY A 86 11.10 -7.41 1.69
CA GLY A 86 10.84 -7.57 0.26
C GLY A 86 9.48 -8.23 -0.01
N GLY A 87 9.19 -8.44 -1.29
CA GLY A 87 7.90 -8.93 -1.73
C GLY A 87 7.46 -10.26 -1.11
N ALA A 88 8.40 -11.20 -0.90
CA ALA A 88 8.09 -12.49 -0.28
C ALA A 88 7.67 -12.34 1.20
N LEU A 89 8.41 -11.55 1.98
CA LEU A 89 8.09 -11.30 3.38
C LEU A 89 6.68 -10.70 3.53
N TRP A 90 6.37 -9.67 2.74
CA TRP A 90 5.08 -8.99 2.84
C TRP A 90 3.93 -9.81 2.28
N ARG A 91 4.15 -10.59 1.19
CA ARG A 91 3.18 -11.58 0.74
C ARG A 91 2.82 -12.55 1.86
N ASP A 92 3.83 -13.17 2.47
CA ASP A 92 3.61 -14.20 3.48
C ASP A 92 2.99 -13.64 4.76
N GLN A 93 3.32 -12.39 5.13
CA GLN A 93 2.67 -11.65 6.21
C GLN A 93 1.17 -11.45 5.94
N LEU A 94 0.79 -11.03 4.72
CA LEU A 94 -0.62 -10.82 4.34
C LEU A 94 -1.38 -12.15 4.29
N VAL A 95 -0.77 -13.20 3.74
CA VAL A 95 -1.37 -14.54 3.71
C VAL A 95 -1.66 -15.03 5.13
N ALA A 96 -0.67 -14.96 6.03
CA ALA A 96 -0.86 -15.35 7.42
C ALA A 96 -1.94 -14.52 8.12
N TYR A 97 -1.98 -13.20 7.87
CA TYR A 97 -3.00 -12.33 8.47
C TYR A 97 -4.42 -12.72 8.01
N VAL A 98 -4.62 -12.97 6.71
CA VAL A 98 -5.92 -13.43 6.20
C VAL A 98 -6.31 -14.76 6.82
N GLN A 99 -5.40 -15.73 6.87
CA GLN A 99 -5.67 -17.06 7.40
C GLN A 99 -5.94 -17.09 8.91
N GLU A 100 -5.16 -16.33 9.69
CA GLU A 100 -5.19 -16.39 11.16
C GLU A 100 -6.17 -15.40 11.80
N ARG A 101 -6.41 -14.25 11.16
CA ARG A 101 -7.18 -13.14 11.75
C ARG A 101 -8.52 -12.90 11.08
N ILE A 102 -8.60 -13.05 9.77
CA ILE A 102 -9.84 -12.85 9.01
C ILE A 102 -10.58 -14.18 8.85
N GLY A 103 -9.88 -15.23 8.39
CA GLY A 103 -10.40 -16.61 8.32
C GLY A 103 -11.54 -16.83 7.32
N ARG A 104 -11.78 -15.88 6.39
CA ARG A 104 -12.87 -15.92 5.41
C ARG A 104 -12.47 -15.27 4.09
N PRO A 105 -13.23 -15.46 3.00
CA PRO A 105 -12.96 -14.81 1.72
C PRO A 105 -12.77 -13.31 1.88
N THR A 106 -11.65 -12.79 1.33
CA THR A 106 -11.17 -11.43 1.56
C THR A 106 -10.80 -10.76 0.23
N VAL A 107 -11.20 -9.52 0.05
CA VAL A 107 -10.71 -8.64 -1.01
C VAL A 107 -9.46 -7.93 -0.50
N LEU A 108 -8.33 -8.15 -1.19
CA LEU A 108 -7.09 -7.45 -0.87
C LEU A 108 -7.00 -6.17 -1.71
N VAL A 109 -6.86 -5.04 -1.03
CA VAL A 109 -6.79 -3.71 -1.67
C VAL A 109 -5.43 -3.09 -1.35
N GLY A 110 -4.65 -2.74 -2.37
CA GLY A 110 -3.31 -2.22 -2.11
C GLY A 110 -2.88 -1.08 -3.04
N ASN A 111 -2.15 -0.12 -2.46
CA ASN A 111 -1.55 0.97 -3.22
C ASN A 111 -0.04 0.76 -3.41
N SER A 112 0.48 0.99 -4.62
CA SER A 112 1.91 0.98 -4.91
C SER A 112 2.59 -0.34 -4.48
N LEU A 113 3.54 -0.32 -3.55
CA LEU A 113 4.13 -1.50 -2.91
C LEU A 113 3.08 -2.42 -2.27
N GLY A 114 2.08 -1.83 -1.62
CA GLY A 114 0.96 -2.57 -1.06
C GLY A 114 0.13 -3.26 -2.13
N GLY A 115 0.00 -2.65 -3.31
CA GLY A 115 -0.65 -3.27 -4.47
C GLY A 115 0.11 -4.51 -4.96
N TYR A 116 1.43 -4.42 -5.08
CA TYR A 116 2.27 -5.58 -5.36
C TYR A 116 2.08 -6.69 -4.33
N SER A 117 2.14 -6.33 -3.04
CA SER A 117 2.01 -7.31 -1.94
C SER A 117 0.61 -7.94 -1.90
N ALA A 118 -0.44 -7.15 -2.16
CA ALA A 118 -1.82 -7.60 -2.25
C ALA A 118 -2.02 -8.60 -3.42
N LEU A 119 -1.45 -8.30 -4.59
CA LEU A 119 -1.49 -9.22 -5.74
C LEU A 119 -0.77 -10.54 -5.43
N ALA A 120 0.44 -10.45 -4.87
CA ALA A 120 1.23 -11.62 -4.52
C ALA A 120 0.54 -12.50 -3.45
N ALA A 121 -0.09 -11.87 -2.46
CA ALA A 121 -0.87 -12.58 -1.45
C ALA A 121 -2.16 -13.17 -2.04
N GLY A 122 -2.88 -12.43 -2.89
CA GLY A 122 -4.08 -12.90 -3.57
C GLY A 122 -3.83 -14.13 -4.42
N ALA A 123 -2.72 -14.15 -5.18
CA ALA A 123 -2.30 -15.30 -5.97
C ALA A 123 -1.95 -16.54 -5.11
N ALA A 124 -1.54 -16.34 -3.84
CA ALA A 124 -1.18 -17.42 -2.92
C ALA A 124 -2.34 -17.91 -2.03
N LEU A 125 -3.41 -17.14 -1.88
CA LEU A 125 -4.52 -17.43 -0.97
C LEU A 125 -5.57 -18.41 -1.54
N GLY A 126 -5.58 -18.65 -2.85
CA GLY A 126 -6.58 -19.49 -3.51
C GLY A 126 -8.01 -19.03 -3.15
N PRO A 127 -8.88 -19.94 -2.64
CA PRO A 127 -10.28 -19.61 -2.36
C PRO A 127 -10.51 -18.53 -1.30
N LEU A 128 -9.51 -18.20 -0.49
CA LEU A 128 -9.60 -17.09 0.46
C LEU A 128 -9.39 -15.71 -0.19
N ALA A 129 -8.91 -15.63 -1.42
CA ALA A 129 -8.89 -14.41 -2.19
C ALA A 129 -10.24 -14.24 -2.90
N ALA A 130 -11.14 -13.42 -2.36
CA ALA A 130 -12.40 -13.08 -3.01
C ALA A 130 -12.22 -12.07 -4.16
N GLY A 131 -11.12 -11.34 -4.16
CA GLY A 131 -10.77 -10.36 -5.18
C GLY A 131 -9.48 -9.62 -4.82
N VAL A 132 -8.90 -8.95 -5.82
CA VAL A 132 -7.73 -8.09 -5.63
C VAL A 132 -7.98 -6.74 -6.30
N ALA A 133 -7.77 -5.64 -5.58
CA ALA A 133 -7.87 -4.28 -6.11
C ALA A 133 -6.52 -3.56 -6.01
N LEU A 134 -6.01 -3.11 -7.13
CA LEU A 134 -4.68 -2.52 -7.28
C LEU A 134 -4.78 -1.03 -7.61
N LEU A 135 -4.20 -0.20 -6.74
CA LEU A 135 -4.14 1.25 -6.92
C LEU A 135 -2.70 1.64 -7.29
N ASN A 136 -2.46 2.03 -8.53
CA ASN A 136 -1.14 2.40 -9.03
C ASN A 136 -0.05 1.41 -8.56
N ALA A 137 -0.28 0.11 -8.74
CA ALA A 137 0.58 -0.92 -8.18
C ALA A 137 1.98 -0.90 -8.78
N ALA A 138 2.98 -1.06 -7.92
CA ALA A 138 4.38 -1.25 -8.28
C ALA A 138 4.67 -2.72 -8.65
N GLY A 139 5.87 -3.00 -9.10
CA GLY A 139 6.39 -4.33 -9.35
C GLY A 139 6.97 -4.50 -10.75
N PRO A 140 7.94 -5.39 -10.95
CA PRO A 140 8.55 -5.66 -12.25
C PRO A 140 7.72 -6.66 -13.06
N PHE A 141 7.81 -6.61 -14.39
CA PHE A 141 7.44 -7.70 -15.29
C PHE A 141 8.66 -8.54 -15.64
N SER A 142 8.44 -9.78 -16.09
CA SER A 142 9.48 -10.62 -16.64
C SER A 142 10.19 -9.93 -17.80
N GLY A 143 11.53 -10.00 -17.81
CA GLY A 143 12.33 -9.36 -18.84
C GLY A 143 12.54 -7.86 -18.68
N GLU A 144 11.83 -7.18 -17.78
CA GLU A 144 12.20 -5.83 -17.36
C GLU A 144 13.55 -5.93 -16.61
N GLY A 145 14.58 -5.25 -17.11
CA GLY A 145 15.86 -5.20 -16.43
C GLY A 145 15.67 -4.69 -14.99
N LYS A 146 16.67 -4.95 -14.12
CA LYS A 146 16.68 -4.47 -12.72
C LYS A 146 16.72 -2.94 -12.61
N GLU A 147 15.93 -2.25 -13.43
CA GLU A 147 15.72 -0.82 -13.30
C GLU A 147 14.86 -0.57 -12.06
N PRO A 148 15.37 0.10 -11.03
CA PRO A 148 14.57 0.41 -9.85
C PRO A 148 13.41 1.30 -10.26
N GLN A 149 12.20 0.90 -9.89
CA GLN A 149 11.00 1.70 -10.06
C GLN A 149 10.72 2.53 -8.80
N GLY A 150 10.04 3.65 -8.95
CA GLY A 150 9.68 4.51 -7.83
C GLY A 150 10.88 5.21 -7.19
N TRP A 151 10.95 5.20 -5.88
CA TRP A 151 11.99 5.89 -5.09
C TRP A 151 13.42 5.47 -5.44
N GLY A 152 13.64 4.18 -5.70
CA GLY A 152 14.95 3.67 -6.10
C GLY A 152 15.44 4.24 -7.42
N ALA A 153 14.55 4.46 -8.40
CA ALA A 153 14.88 5.07 -9.68
C ALA A 153 15.25 6.55 -9.51
N ILE A 154 14.48 7.29 -8.69
CA ILE A 154 14.75 8.70 -8.39
C ILE A 154 16.10 8.84 -7.69
N ALA A 155 16.37 8.02 -6.68
CA ALA A 155 17.64 8.04 -5.95
C ALA A 155 18.84 7.71 -6.88
N ARG A 156 18.74 6.69 -7.73
CA ARG A 156 19.82 6.33 -8.68
C ARG A 156 20.06 7.39 -9.75
N ARG A 157 19.01 8.07 -10.21
CA ARG A 157 19.11 9.13 -11.23
C ARG A 157 19.73 10.40 -10.66
N THR A 158 19.50 10.69 -9.37
CA THR A 158 19.97 11.92 -8.72
C THR A 158 21.35 11.77 -8.08
N ILE A 159 21.72 10.55 -7.65
CA ILE A 159 22.96 10.26 -6.93
C ILE A 159 23.62 9.08 -7.63
N GLY A 160 24.78 9.23 -8.21
CA GLY A 160 25.47 8.15 -8.94
C GLY A 160 25.53 6.83 -8.16
N SER A 161 25.45 5.69 -8.85
CA SER A 161 25.30 4.35 -8.26
C SER A 161 26.39 3.96 -7.24
N ALA A 162 27.58 4.49 -7.35
CA ALA A 162 28.68 4.27 -6.39
C ALA A 162 28.45 4.99 -5.05
N LEU A 163 27.83 6.17 -5.09
CA LEU A 163 27.52 6.98 -3.90
C LEU A 163 26.41 6.35 -3.07
N LEU A 164 25.42 5.69 -3.69
CA LEU A 164 24.32 5.01 -3.01
C LEU A 164 24.77 3.80 -2.18
N LYS A 165 25.97 3.27 -2.43
CA LYS A 165 26.55 2.17 -1.64
C LYS A 165 27.18 2.65 -0.32
N SER A 166 27.39 3.97 -0.14
CA SER A 166 27.97 4.51 1.09
C SER A 166 26.91 4.54 2.21
N PRO A 167 27.10 3.84 3.34
CA PRO A 167 26.17 3.87 4.48
C PRO A 167 25.97 5.28 5.04
N VAL A 168 27.02 6.10 5.03
CA VAL A 168 26.97 7.49 5.51
C VAL A 168 26.04 8.31 4.62
N LEU A 169 26.15 8.15 3.31
CA LEU A 169 25.32 8.89 2.36
C LEU A 169 23.88 8.45 2.40
N GLN A 170 23.65 7.14 2.51
CA GLN A 170 22.30 6.60 2.73
C GLN A 170 21.67 7.17 4.01
N ARG A 171 22.47 7.32 5.08
CA ARG A 171 22.02 7.94 6.33
C ARG A 171 21.65 9.40 6.14
N LEU A 172 22.51 10.19 5.49
CA LEU A 172 22.22 11.61 5.20
C LEU A 172 20.98 11.76 4.32
N LEU A 173 20.82 10.90 3.32
CA LEU A 173 19.64 10.88 2.48
C LEU A 173 18.38 10.57 3.31
N PHE A 174 18.40 9.53 4.13
CA PHE A 174 17.30 9.18 5.01
C PHE A 174 16.92 10.31 5.96
N GLU A 175 17.93 10.93 6.63
CA GLU A 175 17.70 12.08 7.53
C GLU A 175 17.07 13.27 6.80
N ASN A 176 17.39 13.46 5.52
CA ASN A 176 16.78 14.51 4.71
C ASN A 176 15.34 14.14 4.31
N LEU A 177 15.11 12.87 3.90
CA LEU A 177 13.80 12.40 3.43
C LEU A 177 12.74 12.43 4.53
N ARG A 178 13.11 12.17 5.79
CA ARG A 178 12.17 12.19 6.93
C ARG A 178 11.89 13.58 7.51
N ARG A 179 12.47 14.66 6.94
CA ARG A 179 12.16 16.03 7.34
C ARG A 179 10.73 16.40 6.91
N PRO A 180 9.92 17.04 7.77
CA PRO A 180 8.54 17.42 7.42
C PRO A 180 8.43 18.19 6.10
N ALA A 181 9.36 19.12 5.87
CA ALA A 181 9.38 19.89 4.63
C ALA A 181 9.66 19.04 3.38
N THR A 182 10.53 18.02 3.51
CA THR A 182 10.83 17.09 2.41
C THR A 182 9.66 16.15 2.16
N ILE A 183 9.05 15.60 3.22
CA ILE A 183 7.84 14.77 3.11
C ILE A 183 6.74 15.56 2.40
N ARG A 184 6.42 16.76 2.87
CA ARG A 184 5.41 17.63 2.26
C ARG A 184 5.73 17.93 0.79
N ARG A 185 6.99 18.21 0.46
CA ARG A 185 7.41 18.44 -0.94
C ARG A 185 7.16 17.21 -1.80
N THR A 186 7.48 16.03 -1.30
CA THR A 186 7.26 14.76 -2.00
C THR A 186 5.78 14.49 -2.20
N LEU A 187 4.96 14.65 -1.15
CA LEU A 187 3.51 14.53 -1.26
C LEU A 187 2.95 15.49 -2.31
N ASN A 188 3.38 16.75 -2.31
CA ASN A 188 2.96 17.75 -3.31
C ASN A 188 3.39 17.40 -4.75
N GLN A 189 4.34 16.52 -4.95
CA GLN A 189 4.72 16.02 -6.27
C GLN A 189 3.81 14.88 -6.73
N VAL A 190 3.37 14.02 -5.81
CA VAL A 190 2.63 12.80 -6.14
C VAL A 190 1.10 12.95 -6.01
N TYR A 191 0.61 14.02 -5.39
CA TYR A 191 -0.80 14.42 -5.38
C TYR A 191 -1.04 15.52 -6.40
N ILE A 192 -2.06 15.40 -7.21
CA ILE A 192 -2.53 16.45 -8.12
C ILE A 192 -3.41 17.43 -7.34
N ASP A 193 -4.45 16.92 -6.67
CA ASP A 193 -5.19 17.67 -5.67
C ASP A 193 -4.48 17.55 -4.31
N LYS A 194 -4.06 18.68 -3.78
CA LYS A 194 -3.27 18.77 -2.54
C LYS A 194 -4.12 19.04 -1.31
N THR A 195 -5.43 19.03 -1.44
CA THR A 195 -6.36 19.35 -0.34
C THR A 195 -6.10 18.46 0.88
N ASN A 196 -5.82 17.17 0.64
CA ASN A 196 -5.56 16.18 1.69
C ASN A 196 -4.08 16.09 2.12
N VAL A 197 -3.18 16.91 1.54
CA VAL A 197 -1.77 16.99 1.97
C VAL A 197 -1.67 17.90 3.19
N ASP A 198 -2.19 17.45 4.32
CA ASP A 198 -2.24 18.16 5.57
C ASP A 198 -1.04 17.87 6.50
N GLY A 199 -1.05 18.46 7.69
CA GLY A 199 -0.02 18.21 8.72
C GLY A 199 -0.11 16.80 9.30
N ALA A 200 -1.32 16.25 9.43
CA ALA A 200 -1.54 14.92 9.97
C ALA A 200 -0.93 13.84 9.07
N LEU A 201 -1.12 13.94 7.74
CA LEU A 201 -0.50 13.03 6.78
C LEU A 201 1.04 13.12 6.82
N VAL A 202 1.60 14.32 6.93
CA VAL A 202 3.05 14.50 7.06
C VAL A 202 3.59 13.80 8.31
N GLU A 203 2.92 13.96 9.47
CA GLU A 203 3.34 13.34 10.72
C GLU A 203 3.10 11.82 10.71
N ALA A 204 2.04 11.32 10.09
CA ALA A 204 1.77 9.89 9.94
C ALA A 204 2.91 9.16 9.18
N ILE A 205 3.58 9.86 8.26
CA ILE A 205 4.77 9.34 7.54
C ILE A 205 6.04 9.55 8.38
N ARG A 206 6.16 10.72 9.03
CA ARG A 206 7.38 11.10 9.75
C ARG A 206 7.60 10.28 11.02
N ILE A 207 6.56 10.15 11.86
CA ILE A 207 6.69 9.52 13.17
C ILE A 207 7.26 8.10 13.06
N PRO A 208 6.74 7.19 12.22
CA PRO A 208 7.31 5.85 12.05
C PRO A 208 8.75 5.85 11.53
N SER A 209 9.16 6.89 10.81
CA SER A 209 10.54 7.02 10.32
C SER A 209 11.56 7.35 11.43
N LEU A 210 11.10 7.72 12.63
CA LEU A 210 11.94 7.98 13.78
C LEU A 210 12.28 6.72 14.58
N ASP A 211 11.62 5.61 14.33
CA ASP A 211 11.85 4.36 15.02
C ASP A 211 13.27 3.84 14.78
N PRO A 212 13.91 3.19 15.77
CA PRO A 212 15.31 2.75 15.69
C PRO A 212 15.63 1.89 14.47
N GLY A 213 14.71 1.03 14.03
CA GLY A 213 14.91 0.14 12.87
C GLY A 213 14.64 0.79 11.50
N ALA A 214 14.02 1.97 11.45
CA ALA A 214 13.52 2.56 10.20
C ALA A 214 14.61 2.81 9.14
N PHE A 215 15.81 3.22 9.56
CA PHE A 215 16.93 3.37 8.65
C PHE A 215 17.39 2.02 8.06
N GLY A 216 17.35 0.94 8.86
CA GLY A 216 17.67 -0.41 8.38
C GLY A 216 16.72 -0.84 7.25
N VAL A 217 15.42 -0.64 7.45
CA VAL A 217 14.40 -0.91 6.42
C VAL A 217 14.62 -0.04 5.18
N PHE A 218 14.88 1.27 5.34
CA PHE A 218 15.16 2.17 4.23
C PHE A 218 16.34 1.70 3.38
N ARG A 219 17.39 1.17 4.01
CA ARG A 219 18.56 0.65 3.28
C ARG A 219 18.21 -0.51 2.37
N THR A 220 17.25 -1.36 2.76
CA THR A 220 16.86 -2.51 1.94
C THR A 220 16.24 -2.11 0.61
N VAL A 221 15.69 -0.89 0.50
CA VAL A 221 15.15 -0.37 -0.78
C VAL A 221 16.16 -0.43 -1.92
N PHE A 222 17.45 -0.28 -1.60
CA PHE A 222 18.53 -0.31 -2.60
C PHE A 222 18.94 -1.74 -2.98
N ASP A 223 18.57 -2.72 -2.15
CA ASP A 223 18.96 -4.12 -2.25
C ASP A 223 17.75 -5.07 -2.28
N ILE A 224 16.51 -4.56 -2.35
CA ILE A 224 15.31 -5.40 -2.37
C ILE A 224 15.44 -6.38 -3.55
N PRO A 225 15.42 -7.70 -3.27
CA PRO A 225 15.32 -8.69 -4.33
C PRO A 225 14.08 -8.37 -5.17
N SER A 226 14.22 -8.36 -6.49
CA SER A 226 13.05 -8.33 -7.35
C SER A 226 12.15 -9.46 -6.91
N GLY A 227 10.94 -9.14 -6.43
CA GLY A 227 9.98 -10.15 -6.08
C GLY A 227 9.56 -10.96 -7.32
N GLN A 228 8.57 -11.79 -7.16
CA GLN A 228 7.95 -12.52 -8.27
C GLN A 228 7.45 -11.52 -9.33
N PRO A 229 7.71 -11.73 -10.63
CA PRO A 229 7.22 -10.84 -11.68
C PRO A 229 5.69 -10.72 -11.70
N LEU A 230 5.17 -9.54 -12.07
CA LEU A 230 3.73 -9.29 -12.10
C LEU A 230 2.98 -10.19 -13.08
N ASP A 231 3.56 -10.49 -14.24
CA ASP A 231 2.97 -11.39 -15.22
C ASP A 231 2.79 -12.80 -14.69
N GLU A 232 3.73 -13.31 -13.89
CA GLU A 232 3.60 -14.59 -13.20
C GLU A 232 2.51 -14.55 -12.12
N LEU A 233 2.43 -13.44 -11.37
CA LEU A 233 1.40 -13.25 -10.35
C LEU A 233 0.00 -13.12 -10.96
N PHE A 234 -0.15 -12.43 -12.10
CA PHE A 234 -1.42 -12.36 -12.82
C PHE A 234 -1.84 -13.73 -13.36
N ALA A 235 -0.90 -14.52 -13.86
CA ALA A 235 -1.17 -15.87 -14.33
C ALA A 235 -1.60 -16.83 -13.22
N ALA A 236 -1.13 -16.62 -11.99
CA ALA A 236 -1.47 -17.40 -10.81
C ALA A 236 -2.73 -16.92 -10.07
N LEU A 237 -3.21 -15.72 -10.36
CA LEU A 237 -4.39 -15.15 -9.70
C LEU A 237 -5.68 -15.72 -10.31
N GLU A 238 -6.45 -16.43 -9.51
CA GLU A 238 -7.77 -16.96 -9.90
C GLU A 238 -8.91 -15.98 -9.56
N ALA A 239 -8.68 -15.10 -8.58
CA ALA A 239 -9.68 -14.16 -8.09
C ALA A 239 -9.92 -12.98 -9.07
N PRO A 240 -11.12 -12.37 -9.08
CA PRO A 240 -11.41 -11.16 -9.82
C PRO A 240 -10.43 -10.03 -9.50
N LEU A 241 -10.09 -9.23 -10.50
CA LEU A 241 -9.12 -8.15 -10.41
C LEU A 241 -9.73 -6.79 -10.77
N LEU A 242 -9.53 -5.81 -9.89
CA LEU A 242 -9.84 -4.40 -10.14
C LEU A 242 -8.55 -3.60 -10.24
N LEU A 243 -8.43 -2.80 -11.28
CA LEU A 243 -7.31 -1.87 -11.51
C LEU A 243 -7.82 -0.43 -11.37
N LEU A 244 -7.32 0.29 -10.38
CA LEU A 244 -7.61 1.71 -10.14
C LEU A 244 -6.37 2.54 -10.47
N TRP A 245 -6.49 3.41 -11.48
CA TRP A 245 -5.38 4.21 -11.96
C TRP A 245 -5.57 5.69 -11.68
N GLY A 246 -4.68 6.26 -10.85
CA GLY A 246 -4.42 7.69 -10.86
C GLY A 246 -3.60 8.02 -12.10
N ILE A 247 -4.25 8.51 -13.15
CA ILE A 247 -3.63 8.64 -14.47
C ILE A 247 -2.49 9.69 -14.53
N ARG A 248 -2.47 10.60 -13.56
CA ARG A 248 -1.48 11.68 -13.44
C ARG A 248 -0.31 11.32 -12.51
N ASP A 249 -0.14 10.03 -12.20
CA ASP A 249 0.95 9.55 -11.36
C ASP A 249 2.32 9.92 -11.95
N PRO A 250 3.15 10.70 -11.26
CA PRO A 250 4.47 11.09 -11.76
C PRO A 250 5.55 10.03 -11.56
N TRP A 251 5.28 9.00 -10.74
CA TRP A 251 6.26 7.95 -10.42
C TRP A 251 6.06 6.69 -11.25
N ILE A 252 4.83 6.38 -11.59
CA ILE A 252 4.50 5.24 -12.44
C ILE A 252 3.96 5.80 -13.75
N ASN A 253 4.58 5.44 -14.86
CA ASN A 253 4.02 5.76 -16.18
C ASN A 253 2.69 5.00 -16.35
N ALA A 254 1.60 5.59 -15.88
CA ALA A 254 0.29 4.95 -15.87
C ALA A 254 -0.13 4.47 -17.27
N ALA A 255 0.11 5.25 -18.32
CA ALA A 255 -0.25 4.86 -19.69
C ALA A 255 0.48 3.60 -20.16
N GLY A 256 1.80 3.55 -19.98
CA GLY A 256 2.61 2.38 -20.35
C GLY A 256 2.28 1.15 -19.49
N ARG A 257 2.08 1.37 -18.19
CA ARG A 257 1.75 0.28 -17.26
C ARG A 257 0.37 -0.29 -17.52
N ARG A 258 -0.64 0.53 -17.79
CA ARG A 258 -1.98 0.07 -18.16
C ARG A 258 -1.93 -0.90 -19.34
N ALA A 259 -1.18 -0.57 -20.39
CA ALA A 259 -1.04 -1.45 -21.54
C ALA A 259 -0.37 -2.79 -21.19
N GLN A 260 0.60 -2.80 -20.27
CA GLN A 260 1.21 -4.03 -19.78
C GLN A 260 0.22 -4.85 -18.95
N PHE A 261 -0.49 -4.21 -18.00
CA PHE A 261 -1.49 -4.87 -17.16
C PHE A 261 -2.62 -5.47 -18.00
N GLN A 262 -3.17 -4.74 -18.96
CA GLN A 262 -4.21 -5.24 -19.86
C GLN A 262 -3.76 -6.45 -20.67
N ARG A 263 -2.49 -6.52 -21.04
CA ARG A 263 -1.93 -7.69 -21.77
C ARG A 263 -1.92 -8.95 -20.92
N HIS A 264 -1.62 -8.83 -19.61
CA HIS A 264 -1.47 -9.97 -18.72
C HIS A 264 -2.73 -10.28 -17.89
N ALA A 265 -3.63 -9.30 -17.77
CA ALA A 265 -4.90 -9.42 -17.06
C ALA A 265 -6.05 -8.79 -17.89
N PRO A 266 -6.38 -9.36 -19.08
CA PRO A 266 -7.35 -8.75 -20.01
C PRO A 266 -8.78 -8.70 -19.46
N ASN A 267 -9.10 -9.53 -18.48
CA ASN A 267 -10.44 -9.60 -17.85
C ASN A 267 -10.55 -8.71 -16.60
N ALA A 268 -9.52 -7.95 -16.26
CA ALA A 268 -9.57 -7.06 -15.10
C ALA A 268 -10.57 -5.93 -15.36
N THR A 269 -11.36 -5.59 -14.33
CA THR A 269 -12.13 -4.35 -14.31
C THR A 269 -11.18 -3.18 -14.16
N GLU A 270 -11.34 -2.14 -14.98
CA GLU A 270 -10.46 -0.97 -14.92
C GLU A 270 -11.23 0.31 -14.64
N VAL A 271 -10.73 1.12 -13.71
CA VAL A 271 -11.24 2.46 -13.39
C VAL A 271 -10.08 3.46 -13.47
N VAL A 272 -10.28 4.53 -14.23
CA VAL A 272 -9.28 5.60 -14.42
C VAL A 272 -9.76 6.86 -13.72
N LEU A 273 -8.88 7.43 -12.88
CA LEU A 273 -9.15 8.58 -12.04
C LEU A 273 -8.19 9.73 -12.36
N GLU A 274 -8.70 10.95 -12.40
CA GLU A 274 -7.86 12.16 -12.48
C GLU A 274 -7.19 12.41 -11.13
N ALA A 275 -6.20 11.60 -10.79
CA ALA A 275 -5.48 11.61 -9.53
C ALA A 275 -4.00 11.24 -9.75
N GLY A 276 -3.19 11.49 -8.74
CA GLY A 276 -1.79 11.11 -8.69
C GLY A 276 -1.55 9.68 -8.20
N HIS A 277 -0.45 9.49 -7.46
CA HIS A 277 0.04 8.17 -7.03
C HIS A 277 -0.81 7.52 -5.93
N CYS A 278 -1.51 8.31 -5.13
CA CYS A 278 -2.27 7.85 -3.96
C CYS A 278 -3.76 8.18 -4.08
N PRO A 279 -4.47 7.63 -5.09
CA PRO A 279 -5.85 8.03 -5.37
C PRO A 279 -6.81 7.78 -4.19
N HIS A 280 -6.54 6.78 -3.34
CA HIS A 280 -7.36 6.45 -2.18
C HIS A 280 -7.38 7.54 -1.09
N ASP A 281 -6.34 8.36 -1.00
CA ASP A 281 -6.27 9.49 -0.07
C ASP A 281 -6.50 10.84 -0.79
N GLU A 282 -6.23 10.91 -2.09
CA GLU A 282 -6.39 12.11 -2.91
C GLU A 282 -7.85 12.36 -3.32
N VAL A 283 -8.52 11.32 -3.82
CA VAL A 283 -9.92 11.35 -4.28
C VAL A 283 -10.73 10.19 -3.67
N PRO A 284 -10.81 10.13 -2.33
CA PRO A 284 -11.31 8.96 -1.61
C PRO A 284 -12.75 8.58 -1.97
N GLU A 285 -13.62 9.55 -2.26
CA GLU A 285 -15.01 9.29 -2.61
C GLU A 285 -15.13 8.47 -3.91
N LEU A 286 -14.28 8.78 -4.90
CA LEU A 286 -14.26 8.07 -6.18
C LEU A 286 -13.71 6.64 -6.01
N VAL A 287 -12.67 6.48 -5.20
CA VAL A 287 -12.08 5.17 -4.91
C VAL A 287 -13.03 4.31 -4.10
N ASN A 288 -13.64 4.85 -3.05
CA ASN A 288 -14.62 4.13 -2.23
C ASN A 288 -15.81 3.65 -3.06
N ARG A 289 -16.34 4.51 -3.91
CA ARG A 289 -17.45 4.15 -4.84
C ARG A 289 -17.02 3.03 -5.77
N ALA A 290 -15.87 3.17 -6.44
CA ALA A 290 -15.39 2.16 -7.38
C ALA A 290 -15.17 0.79 -6.71
N LEU A 291 -14.65 0.76 -5.48
CA LEU A 291 -14.49 -0.46 -4.69
C LEU A 291 -15.85 -1.08 -4.35
N LEU A 292 -16.79 -0.28 -3.83
CA LEU A 292 -18.12 -0.77 -3.42
C LEU A 292 -18.94 -1.27 -4.63
N ASP A 293 -18.93 -0.54 -5.75
CA ASP A 293 -19.62 -0.93 -6.97
C ASP A 293 -19.06 -2.23 -7.55
N TRP A 294 -17.74 -2.38 -7.56
CA TRP A 294 -17.09 -3.60 -8.03
C TRP A 294 -17.36 -4.79 -7.11
N MET A 295 -17.27 -4.59 -5.80
CA MET A 295 -17.53 -5.64 -4.80
C MET A 295 -18.98 -6.13 -4.81
N ALA A 296 -19.94 -5.30 -5.21
CA ALA A 296 -21.34 -5.71 -5.35
C ALA A 296 -21.56 -6.77 -6.45
N GLY A 297 -20.57 -6.97 -7.33
CA GLY A 297 -20.59 -7.98 -8.39
C GLY A 297 -19.80 -9.24 -8.07
N LEU A 298 -19.15 -9.32 -6.89
CA LEU A 298 -18.44 -10.49 -6.39
C LEU A 298 -19.41 -11.40 -5.65
#